data_f253740ebcfe63825e6a4d238a314c0d
#
_entry.id   f253740ebcfe63825e6a4d238a314c0d
#
_cell.length_a   1.000
_cell.length_b   1.000
_cell.length_c   1.000
_cell.angle_alpha   90.00
_cell.angle_beta   90.00
_cell.angle_gamma   90.00
#
_symmetry.space_group_name_H-M   'P 1'
#
loop_
_entity.id
_entity.type
_entity.pdbx_description
1 polymer ?
#
loop_
_entity_poly.entity_id
_entity_poly.type
_entity_poly.pdbx_seq_one_letter_code
_entity_poly.pdbx_strand_id
1 'polypeptide(L)'
;MRKILYIIPVILLSACTGKHVLFQNGNSEYSIVIDKDAPASEQYAACELQSWLREVGGVSLPIVGPDEGEQGKRLVVGYNSIVQEAFPDAEKQSASDDSFTWRSKEGDILFWGGSERGTLYSVYDFLEDQLGIRWYSEDVTVAPKAKKWSFSELCHHEVPALVVRDNCMLAPRTNPVFSARLRNNFTRLPGKEPGTTLPGTAE
;
A
#
# COMPACT_ATOMS: atom_id res chain seq x y z
N MET A 1 42.42 -53.11 4.73
CA MET A 1 41.12 -52.55 4.38
C MET A 1 41.18 -51.03 4.61
N ARG A 2 41.26 -50.21 3.57
CA ARG A 2 41.34 -48.74 3.60
C ARG A 2 39.89 -48.18 3.64
N LYS A 3 39.51 -47.58 4.75
CA LYS A 3 38.21 -46.86 4.83
C LYS A 3 38.36 -45.51 4.14
N ILE A 4 37.66 -45.32 3.03
CA ILE A 4 37.54 -44.02 2.34
C ILE A 4 36.46 -43.26 3.01
N LEU A 5 36.83 -42.12 3.65
CA LEU A 5 35.92 -41.19 4.29
C LEU A 5 35.47 -40.18 3.21
N TYR A 6 34.22 -40.28 2.78
CA TYR A 6 33.61 -39.26 1.89
C TYR A 6 33.19 -38.06 2.71
N ILE A 7 33.90 -36.94 2.50
CA ILE A 7 33.48 -35.64 3.04
C ILE A 7 32.52 -35.03 1.98
N ILE A 8 31.23 -35.01 2.31
CA ILE A 8 30.22 -34.30 1.51
C ILE A 8 30.31 -32.81 1.89
N PRO A 9 30.67 -31.90 0.94
CA PRO A 9 30.64 -30.49 1.25
C PRO A 9 29.17 -30.06 1.38
N VAL A 10 28.77 -29.65 2.59
CA VAL A 10 27.49 -28.95 2.81
C VAL A 10 27.67 -27.55 2.24
N ILE A 11 27.15 -27.33 1.04
CA ILE A 11 27.03 -25.98 0.46
C ILE A 11 25.88 -25.29 1.22
N LEU A 12 26.23 -24.47 2.21
CA LEU A 12 25.33 -23.51 2.80
C LEU A 12 24.97 -22.47 1.72
N LEU A 13 23.86 -22.67 1.04
CA LEU A 13 23.21 -21.63 0.24
C LEU A 13 22.76 -20.55 1.22
N SER A 14 23.63 -19.56 1.45
CA SER A 14 23.25 -18.33 2.11
C SER A 14 22.32 -17.59 1.13
N ALA A 15 21.01 -17.72 1.34
CA ALA A 15 20.04 -16.88 0.67
C ALA A 15 20.27 -15.44 1.18
N CYS A 16 21.11 -14.69 0.47
CA CYS A 16 21.17 -13.25 0.58
C CYS A 16 19.80 -12.75 0.10
N THR A 17 18.87 -12.51 1.04
CA THR A 17 17.69 -11.70 0.76
C THR A 17 18.18 -10.28 0.49
N GLY A 18 18.42 -9.99 -0.79
CA GLY A 18 18.84 -8.67 -1.24
C GLY A 18 17.79 -7.64 -0.83
N LYS A 19 18.22 -6.50 -0.29
CA LYS A 19 17.29 -5.39 -0.03
C LYS A 19 16.87 -4.74 -1.35
N HIS A 20 15.57 -4.65 -1.58
CA HIS A 20 15.01 -3.87 -2.68
C HIS A 20 15.04 -2.38 -2.31
N VAL A 21 15.53 -1.53 -3.21
CA VAL A 21 15.62 -0.08 -2.99
C VAL A 21 14.46 0.57 -3.72
N LEU A 22 13.46 1.06 -2.97
CA LEU A 22 12.32 1.77 -3.55
C LEU A 22 12.76 3.13 -4.12
N PHE A 23 13.52 3.88 -3.34
CA PHE A 23 14.11 5.14 -3.83
C PHE A 23 15.47 5.43 -3.18
N GLN A 24 16.31 6.17 -3.91
CA GLN A 24 17.58 6.66 -3.41
C GLN A 24 17.97 7.97 -4.10
N ASN A 25 18.27 9.01 -3.30
CA ASN A 25 18.72 10.33 -3.75
C ASN A 25 17.82 10.97 -4.82
N GLY A 26 16.50 10.87 -4.64
CA GLY A 26 15.52 11.42 -5.57
C GLY A 26 15.30 10.59 -6.84
N ASN A 27 15.84 9.37 -6.92
CA ASN A 27 15.66 8.47 -8.05
C ASN A 27 14.97 7.17 -7.62
N SER A 28 14.18 6.60 -8.52
CA SER A 28 13.53 5.31 -8.37
C SER A 28 13.32 4.67 -9.74
N GLU A 29 13.34 3.35 -9.78
CA GLU A 29 12.98 2.55 -10.96
C GLU A 29 11.57 1.96 -10.85
N TYR A 30 10.85 2.30 -9.77
CA TYR A 30 9.52 1.79 -9.52
C TYR A 30 8.45 2.58 -10.27
N SER A 31 7.35 1.90 -10.57
CA SER A 31 6.10 2.50 -11.04
C SER A 31 4.95 2.12 -10.12
N ILE A 32 3.93 2.97 -10.07
CA ILE A 32 2.66 2.64 -9.42
C ILE A 32 1.76 2.02 -10.48
N VAL A 33 1.29 0.80 -10.21
CA VAL A 33 0.48 0.04 -11.14
C VAL A 33 -0.96 -0.02 -10.64
N ILE A 34 -1.90 0.34 -11.50
CA ILE A 34 -3.33 0.33 -11.21
C ILE A 34 -4.12 -0.09 -12.44
N ASP A 35 -5.25 -0.78 -12.25
CA ASP A 35 -6.14 -1.14 -13.35
C ASP A 35 -6.78 0.11 -13.97
N LYS A 36 -7.01 0.09 -15.29
CA LYS A 36 -7.62 1.20 -16.02
C LYS A 36 -9.02 1.55 -15.53
N ASP A 37 -9.76 0.51 -15.12
CA ASP A 37 -11.15 0.61 -14.65
C ASP A 37 -11.21 0.54 -13.10
N ALA A 38 -10.12 0.85 -12.41
CA ALA A 38 -10.07 0.85 -10.96
C ALA A 38 -11.10 1.83 -10.37
N PRO A 39 -11.71 1.50 -9.22
CA PRO A 39 -12.60 2.42 -8.51
C PRO A 39 -11.93 3.75 -8.17
N ALA A 40 -12.71 4.81 -8.03
CA ALA A 40 -12.20 6.15 -7.72
C ALA A 40 -11.35 6.20 -6.44
N SER A 41 -11.67 5.37 -5.44
CA SER A 41 -10.89 5.24 -4.21
C SER A 41 -9.50 4.65 -4.43
N GLU A 42 -9.35 3.69 -5.33
CA GLU A 42 -8.05 3.11 -5.68
C GLU A 42 -7.23 4.07 -6.54
N GLN A 43 -7.87 4.76 -7.49
CA GLN A 43 -7.22 5.83 -8.26
C GLN A 43 -6.70 6.93 -7.31
N TYR A 44 -7.50 7.31 -6.32
CA TYR A 44 -7.09 8.27 -5.32
C TYR A 44 -5.94 7.73 -4.45
N ALA A 45 -5.98 6.45 -4.05
CA ALA A 45 -4.91 5.80 -3.30
C ALA A 45 -3.57 5.82 -4.06
N ALA A 46 -3.59 5.58 -5.38
CA ALA A 46 -2.40 5.66 -6.22
C ALA A 46 -1.83 7.10 -6.28
N CYS A 47 -2.69 8.12 -6.36
CA CYS A 47 -2.29 9.53 -6.33
C CYS A 47 -1.71 9.95 -4.96
N GLU A 48 -2.32 9.50 -3.86
CA GLU A 48 -1.80 9.73 -2.50
C GLU A 48 -0.42 9.08 -2.33
N LEU A 49 -0.28 7.81 -2.74
CA LEU A 49 0.99 7.11 -2.69
C LEU A 49 2.10 7.86 -3.47
N GLN A 50 1.80 8.29 -4.70
CA GLN A 50 2.73 9.08 -5.51
C GLN A 50 3.11 10.40 -4.82
N SER A 51 2.12 11.12 -4.29
CA SER A 51 2.33 12.42 -3.67
C SER A 51 3.19 12.33 -2.41
N TRP A 52 2.95 11.35 -1.57
CA TRP A 52 3.70 11.15 -0.33
C TRP A 52 5.11 10.60 -0.58
N LEU A 53 5.30 9.74 -1.58
CA LEU A 53 6.64 9.31 -1.99
C LEU A 53 7.46 10.48 -2.53
N ARG A 54 6.83 11.40 -3.26
CA ARG A 54 7.49 12.66 -3.69
C ARG A 54 7.82 13.54 -2.50
N GLU A 55 6.94 13.64 -1.52
CA GLU A 55 7.17 14.44 -0.32
C GLU A 55 8.31 13.87 0.53
N VAL A 56 8.33 12.56 0.78
CA VAL A 56 9.34 11.89 1.64
C VAL A 56 10.67 11.70 0.93
N GLY A 57 10.65 11.15 -0.29
CA GLY A 57 11.84 10.67 -1.03
C GLY A 57 12.29 11.58 -2.17
N GLY A 58 11.51 12.60 -2.54
CA GLY A 58 11.79 13.45 -3.69
C GLY A 58 11.59 12.75 -5.04
N VAL A 59 10.84 11.63 -5.08
CA VAL A 59 10.63 10.81 -6.29
C VAL A 59 9.22 10.96 -6.82
N SER A 60 9.07 11.09 -8.12
CA SER A 60 7.75 11.10 -8.79
C SER A 60 7.64 9.83 -9.63
N LEU A 61 6.97 8.82 -9.07
CA LEU A 61 6.76 7.55 -9.77
C LEU A 61 5.67 7.70 -10.83
N PRO A 62 5.81 7.12 -12.03
CA PRO A 62 4.72 7.08 -12.99
C PRO A 62 3.59 6.19 -12.48
N ILE A 63 2.35 6.58 -12.77
CA ILE A 63 1.16 5.72 -12.59
C ILE A 63 0.84 5.12 -13.95
N VAL A 64 0.83 3.79 -14.04
CA VAL A 64 0.75 3.03 -15.29
C VAL A 64 -0.26 1.89 -15.19
N GLY A 65 -0.63 1.32 -16.33
CA GLY A 65 -1.46 0.12 -16.40
C GLY A 65 -0.69 -1.16 -16.02
N PRO A 66 -1.40 -2.28 -15.80
CA PRO A 66 -0.80 -3.56 -15.39
C PRO A 66 0.27 -4.09 -16.37
N ASP A 67 0.10 -3.81 -17.66
CA ASP A 67 0.99 -4.30 -18.72
C ASP A 67 2.26 -3.44 -18.91
N GLU A 68 2.33 -2.29 -18.23
CA GLU A 68 3.42 -1.32 -18.41
C GLU A 68 4.46 -1.36 -17.28
N GLY A 69 4.11 -1.96 -16.13
CA GLY A 69 4.98 -2.06 -14.96
C GLY A 69 6.02 -3.18 -15.06
N GLU A 70 7.29 -2.88 -14.78
CA GLU A 70 8.35 -3.88 -14.73
C GLU A 70 8.24 -4.75 -13.47
N GLN A 71 8.18 -6.07 -13.64
CA GLN A 71 8.12 -7.02 -12.52
C GLN A 71 9.30 -6.82 -11.55
N GLY A 72 9.02 -6.87 -10.26
CA GLY A 72 10.01 -6.62 -9.21
C GLY A 72 10.27 -5.16 -8.90
N LYS A 73 9.55 -4.23 -9.59
CA LYS A 73 9.64 -2.78 -9.38
C LYS A 73 8.28 -2.10 -9.45
N ARG A 74 7.24 -2.76 -8.94
CA ARG A 74 5.86 -2.26 -8.96
C ARG A 74 5.35 -1.98 -7.56
N LEU A 75 4.61 -0.88 -7.44
CA LEU A 75 3.69 -0.60 -6.33
C LEU A 75 2.28 -0.84 -6.84
N VAL A 76 1.75 -2.03 -6.62
CA VAL A 76 0.46 -2.46 -7.20
C VAL A 76 -0.67 -2.03 -6.28
N VAL A 77 -1.60 -1.23 -6.78
CA VAL A 77 -2.75 -0.71 -6.03
C VAL A 77 -4.04 -1.35 -6.54
N GLY A 78 -4.78 -2.00 -5.65
CA GLY A 78 -6.01 -2.71 -5.95
C GLY A 78 -5.86 -4.22 -6.05
N TYR A 79 -6.98 -4.93 -5.87
CA TYR A 79 -7.02 -6.38 -6.00
C TYR A 79 -7.21 -6.79 -7.47
N ASN A 80 -6.12 -6.97 -8.18
CA ASN A 80 -6.06 -7.27 -9.60
C ASN A 80 -5.37 -8.62 -9.90
N SER A 81 -5.18 -8.91 -11.19
CA SER A 81 -4.53 -10.16 -11.63
C SER A 81 -3.13 -10.34 -11.09
N ILE A 82 -2.37 -9.25 -10.90
CA ILE A 82 -1.00 -9.30 -10.34
C ILE A 82 -1.04 -9.76 -8.88
N VAL A 83 -2.00 -9.25 -8.09
CA VAL A 83 -2.19 -9.68 -6.69
C VAL A 83 -2.60 -11.16 -6.64
N GLN A 84 -3.52 -11.58 -7.50
CA GLN A 84 -4.00 -12.97 -7.57
C GLN A 84 -2.88 -13.95 -7.96
N GLU A 85 -2.03 -13.57 -8.90
CA GLU A 85 -0.88 -14.38 -9.30
C GLU A 85 0.18 -14.44 -8.20
N ALA A 86 0.49 -13.30 -7.58
CA ALA A 86 1.47 -13.22 -6.52
C ALA A 86 1.05 -13.99 -5.27
N PHE A 87 -0.23 -13.94 -4.94
CA PHE A 87 -0.82 -14.53 -3.75
C PHE A 87 -2.12 -15.28 -4.09
N PRO A 88 -2.04 -16.52 -4.62
CA PRO A 88 -3.22 -17.29 -5.01
C PRO A 88 -4.20 -17.54 -3.85
N ASP A 89 -3.68 -17.53 -2.61
CA ASP A 89 -4.49 -17.70 -1.39
C ASP A 89 -5.07 -16.38 -0.86
N ALA A 90 -4.77 -15.25 -1.51
CA ALA A 90 -5.34 -13.97 -1.13
C ALA A 90 -6.82 -13.93 -1.55
N GLU A 91 -7.70 -13.95 -0.57
CA GLU A 91 -9.13 -13.79 -0.83
C GLU A 91 -9.44 -12.33 -1.17
N LYS A 92 -10.32 -12.13 -2.17
CA LYS A 92 -10.94 -10.84 -2.36
C LYS A 92 -11.84 -10.59 -1.15
N GLN A 93 -11.46 -9.64 -0.35
CA GLN A 93 -12.18 -9.31 0.87
C GLN A 93 -13.61 -8.85 0.56
N SER A 94 -14.53 -9.11 1.49
CA SER A 94 -15.95 -8.77 1.32
C SER A 94 -16.14 -7.26 1.17
N ALA A 95 -17.08 -6.84 0.34
CA ALA A 95 -17.43 -5.43 0.17
C ALA A 95 -17.90 -4.73 1.48
N SER A 96 -18.29 -5.50 2.48
CA SER A 96 -18.67 -5.01 3.82
C SER A 96 -17.51 -4.96 4.81
N ASP A 97 -16.34 -5.44 4.42
CA ASP A 97 -15.16 -5.53 5.27
C ASP A 97 -14.14 -4.48 4.85
N ASP A 98 -13.74 -3.61 5.79
CA ASP A 98 -12.72 -2.59 5.60
C ASP A 98 -11.30 -3.11 5.92
N SER A 99 -11.09 -4.43 5.89
CA SER A 99 -9.77 -5.01 6.06
C SER A 99 -8.82 -4.58 4.94
N PHE A 100 -7.55 -4.56 5.24
CA PHE A 100 -6.53 -4.13 4.30
C PHE A 100 -5.23 -4.91 4.45
N THR A 101 -4.49 -4.97 3.36
CA THR A 101 -3.22 -5.69 3.28
C THR A 101 -2.22 -4.90 2.46
N TRP A 102 -0.99 -4.82 2.94
CA TRP A 102 0.16 -4.51 2.10
C TRP A 102 1.23 -5.58 2.30
N ARG A 103 1.75 -6.07 1.18
CA ARG A 103 2.68 -7.20 1.19
C ARG A 103 3.66 -7.11 0.04
N SER A 104 4.91 -7.55 0.26
CA SER A 104 5.90 -7.62 -0.81
C SER A 104 6.07 -9.02 -1.35
N LYS A 105 6.38 -9.12 -2.64
CA LYS A 105 6.82 -10.34 -3.30
C LYS A 105 7.78 -10.02 -4.44
N GLU A 106 8.95 -10.63 -4.43
CA GLU A 106 9.96 -10.53 -5.51
C GLU A 106 10.31 -9.10 -5.91
N GLY A 107 10.27 -8.17 -4.95
CA GLY A 107 10.56 -6.76 -5.16
C GLY A 107 9.35 -5.88 -5.40
N ASP A 108 8.19 -6.41 -5.75
CA ASP A 108 6.94 -5.66 -5.80
C ASP A 108 6.38 -5.41 -4.40
N ILE A 109 5.63 -4.35 -4.22
CA ILE A 109 4.79 -4.09 -3.04
C ILE A 109 3.35 -3.98 -3.53
N LEU A 110 2.46 -4.78 -2.96
CA LEU A 110 1.08 -4.91 -3.36
C LEU A 110 0.17 -4.42 -2.24
N PHE A 111 -0.82 -3.60 -2.60
CA PHE A 111 -1.78 -2.94 -1.71
C PHE A 111 -3.19 -3.33 -2.11
N TRP A 112 -3.94 -3.98 -1.23
CA TRP A 112 -5.33 -4.32 -1.49
C TRP A 112 -6.14 -4.37 -0.20
N GLY A 113 -7.46 -4.35 -0.33
CA GLY A 113 -8.33 -4.45 0.82
C GLY A 113 -9.76 -4.79 0.46
N GLY A 114 -10.56 -5.02 1.48
CA GLY A 114 -12.00 -5.16 1.39
C GLY A 114 -12.68 -3.82 1.19
N SER A 115 -13.91 -3.85 0.74
CA SER A 115 -14.71 -2.68 0.40
C SER A 115 -14.01 -1.71 -0.59
N GLU A 116 -14.59 -0.56 -0.83
CA GLU A 116 -13.94 0.51 -1.58
C GLU A 116 -12.90 1.28 -0.74
N ARG A 117 -12.80 1.01 0.56
CA ARG A 117 -11.95 1.73 1.51
C ARG A 117 -10.65 1.01 1.81
N GLY A 118 -10.69 -0.32 1.84
CA GLY A 118 -9.57 -1.13 2.30
C GLY A 118 -8.28 -0.89 1.52
N THR A 119 -8.33 -0.79 0.20
CA THR A 119 -7.15 -0.48 -0.61
C THR A 119 -6.56 0.90 -0.27
N LEU A 120 -7.38 1.93 -0.08
CA LEU A 120 -6.91 3.25 0.34
C LEU A 120 -6.30 3.19 1.75
N TYR A 121 -6.91 2.44 2.66
CA TYR A 121 -6.38 2.26 4.02
C TYR A 121 -5.06 1.51 4.04
N SER A 122 -4.85 0.52 3.15
CA SER A 122 -3.58 -0.18 3.02
C SER A 122 -2.44 0.77 2.63
N VAL A 123 -2.71 1.73 1.75
CA VAL A 123 -1.74 2.76 1.37
C VAL A 123 -1.45 3.71 2.54
N TYR A 124 -2.47 4.21 3.23
CA TYR A 124 -2.24 5.11 4.36
C TYR A 124 -1.50 4.42 5.51
N ASP A 125 -1.84 3.16 5.79
CA ASP A 125 -1.18 2.38 6.83
C ASP A 125 0.31 2.16 6.50
N PHE A 126 0.62 1.79 5.26
CA PHE A 126 1.99 1.67 4.78
C PHE A 126 2.77 2.99 4.90
N LEU A 127 2.15 4.11 4.54
CA LEU A 127 2.77 5.44 4.64
C LEU A 127 3.06 5.82 6.09
N GLU A 128 2.18 5.45 7.02
CA GLU A 128 2.40 5.69 8.45
C GLU A 128 3.45 4.75 9.04
N ASP A 129 3.33 3.45 8.79
CA ASP A 129 4.16 2.43 9.41
C ASP A 129 5.57 2.40 8.83
N GLN A 130 5.68 2.44 7.52
CA GLN A 130 6.94 2.26 6.82
C GLN A 130 7.70 3.57 6.52
N LEU A 131 6.98 4.65 6.25
CA LEU A 131 7.59 5.94 5.93
C LEU A 131 7.50 6.97 7.07
N GLY A 132 6.83 6.63 8.16
CA GLY A 132 6.77 7.45 9.37
C GLY A 132 5.94 8.72 9.22
N ILE A 133 5.06 8.79 8.22
CA ILE A 133 4.15 9.92 8.06
C ILE A 133 3.16 9.95 9.23
N ARG A 134 2.79 11.13 9.70
CA ARG A 134 1.78 11.30 10.77
C ARG A 134 0.87 12.46 10.43
N TRP A 135 -0.43 12.20 10.46
CA TRP A 135 -1.49 13.19 10.25
C TRP A 135 -2.11 13.56 11.61
N TYR A 136 -1.66 14.67 12.19
CA TYR A 136 -2.15 15.11 13.53
C TYR A 136 -3.42 15.93 13.46
N SER A 137 -3.59 16.69 12.39
CA SER A 137 -4.83 17.42 12.08
C SER A 137 -4.97 17.55 10.56
N GLU A 138 -6.05 18.18 10.11
CA GLU A 138 -6.26 18.48 8.68
C GLU A 138 -5.13 19.37 8.10
N ASP A 139 -4.52 20.23 8.91
CA ASP A 139 -3.49 21.18 8.51
C ASP A 139 -2.08 20.78 8.98
N VAL A 140 -1.97 19.78 9.86
CA VAL A 140 -0.69 19.40 10.46
C VAL A 140 -0.33 17.97 10.10
N THR A 141 0.62 17.86 9.17
CA THR A 141 1.20 16.59 8.77
C THR A 141 2.71 16.62 8.95
N VAL A 142 3.27 15.56 9.51
CA VAL A 142 4.72 15.33 9.58
C VAL A 142 5.08 14.25 8.57
N ALA A 143 5.95 14.59 7.61
CA ALA A 143 6.49 13.67 6.61
C ALA A 143 8.02 13.69 6.68
N PRO A 144 8.65 12.70 7.30
CA PRO A 144 10.11 12.63 7.44
C PRO A 144 10.78 12.55 6.07
N LYS A 145 11.77 13.41 5.80
CA LYS A 145 12.54 13.34 4.56
C LYS A 145 13.56 12.22 4.63
N ALA A 146 13.63 11.41 3.60
CA ALA A 146 14.56 10.29 3.50
C ALA A 146 15.33 10.31 2.18
N LYS A 147 16.67 10.17 2.27
CA LYS A 147 17.51 10.04 1.07
C LYS A 147 17.46 8.65 0.44
N LYS A 148 17.05 7.66 1.21
CA LYS A 148 16.93 6.27 0.77
C LYS A 148 15.89 5.55 1.60
N TRP A 149 15.08 4.73 0.94
CA TRP A 149 14.26 3.74 1.60
C TRP A 149 14.37 2.39 0.88
N SER A 150 14.51 1.33 1.65
CA SER A 150 14.71 -0.03 1.12
C SER A 150 14.09 -1.07 2.04
N PHE A 151 13.64 -2.16 1.47
CA PHE A 151 12.98 -3.26 2.18
C PHE A 151 13.54 -4.62 1.74
N SER A 152 13.31 -5.66 2.51
CA SER A 152 13.59 -7.06 2.14
C SER A 152 12.30 -7.83 1.97
N GLU A 153 11.52 -7.92 3.02
CA GLU A 153 10.23 -8.58 3.04
C GLU A 153 9.26 -7.72 3.86
N LEU A 154 8.06 -7.54 3.32
CA LEU A 154 6.99 -6.78 3.95
C LEU A 154 5.74 -7.67 3.99
N CYS A 155 5.07 -7.67 5.14
CA CYS A 155 3.79 -8.37 5.29
C CYS A 155 2.99 -7.71 6.41
N HIS A 156 1.84 -7.16 6.05
CA HIS A 156 0.88 -6.62 7.01
C HIS A 156 -0.53 -6.90 6.54
N HIS A 157 -1.37 -7.32 7.46
CA HIS A 157 -2.80 -7.52 7.24
C HIS A 157 -3.54 -7.09 8.49
N GLU A 158 -4.55 -6.26 8.33
CA GLU A 158 -5.40 -5.80 9.41
C GLU A 158 -6.88 -5.99 9.07
N VAL A 159 -7.62 -6.51 10.03
CA VAL A 159 -9.08 -6.52 10.06
C VAL A 159 -9.52 -5.58 11.16
N PRO A 160 -10.14 -4.44 10.85
CA PRO A 160 -10.54 -3.49 11.87
C PRO A 160 -11.49 -4.12 12.90
N ALA A 161 -11.14 -4.03 14.18
CA ALA A 161 -11.94 -4.59 15.26
C ALA A 161 -13.31 -3.91 15.42
N LEU A 162 -13.44 -2.66 14.96
CA LEU A 162 -14.69 -1.90 15.00
C LEU A 162 -15.28 -1.76 13.60
N VAL A 163 -16.49 -2.21 13.43
CA VAL A 163 -17.24 -2.07 12.16
C VAL A 163 -17.51 -0.60 11.86
N VAL A 164 -17.87 0.19 12.86
CA VAL A 164 -18.07 1.65 12.74
C VAL A 164 -16.90 2.35 13.41
N ARG A 165 -16.19 3.16 12.64
CA ARG A 165 -15.08 3.99 13.10
C ARG A 165 -15.41 5.44 12.79
N ASP A 166 -16.09 6.07 13.74
CA ASP A 166 -16.38 7.50 13.73
C ASP A 166 -15.78 8.14 14.98
N ASN A 167 -15.52 9.43 14.91
CA ASN A 167 -15.16 10.22 16.05
C ASN A 167 -16.03 11.50 16.10
N CYS A 168 -16.23 12.03 17.27
CA CYS A 168 -17.06 13.23 17.46
C CYS A 168 -16.34 14.54 17.10
N MET A 169 -15.14 14.49 16.56
CA MET A 169 -14.40 15.68 16.15
C MET A 169 -14.93 16.22 14.82
N LEU A 170 -15.04 17.55 14.73
CA LEU A 170 -15.59 18.21 13.55
C LEU A 170 -14.70 18.00 12.32
N ALA A 171 -13.39 18.15 12.45
CA ALA A 171 -12.45 18.08 11.34
C ALA A 171 -12.54 16.76 10.52
N PRO A 172 -12.49 15.55 11.12
CA PRO A 172 -12.67 14.33 10.34
C PRO A 172 -14.07 14.18 9.73
N ARG A 173 -15.09 14.80 10.31
CA ARG A 173 -16.47 14.73 9.78
C ARG A 173 -16.70 15.63 8.58
N THR A 174 -15.98 16.73 8.48
CA THR A 174 -16.09 17.71 7.40
C THR A 174 -15.01 17.58 6.32
N ASN A 175 -13.89 16.95 6.66
CA ASN A 175 -12.78 16.72 5.74
C ASN A 175 -12.64 15.22 5.42
N PRO A 176 -13.12 14.75 4.26
CA PRO A 176 -13.09 13.34 3.89
C PRO A 176 -11.67 12.81 3.71
N VAL A 177 -10.71 13.64 3.32
CA VAL A 177 -9.30 13.24 3.18
C VAL A 177 -8.71 12.95 4.55
N PHE A 178 -8.87 13.86 5.51
CA PHE A 178 -8.38 13.67 6.87
C PHE A 178 -9.09 12.50 7.57
N SER A 179 -10.38 12.31 7.32
CA SER A 179 -11.14 11.16 7.80
C SER A 179 -10.57 9.83 7.31
N ALA A 180 -10.27 9.73 6.02
CA ALA A 180 -9.71 8.52 5.42
C ALA A 180 -8.29 8.23 5.94
N ARG A 181 -7.46 9.25 6.14
CA ARG A 181 -6.13 9.13 6.77
C ARG A 181 -6.19 8.57 8.18
N LEU A 182 -7.24 8.88 8.93
CA LEU A 182 -7.51 8.30 10.25
C LEU A 182 -8.22 6.94 10.19
N ARG A 183 -8.46 6.41 9.00
CA ARG A 183 -9.20 5.16 8.74
C ARG A 183 -10.63 5.16 9.30
N ASN A 184 -11.23 6.34 9.44
CA ASN A 184 -12.65 6.47 9.76
C ASN A 184 -13.49 6.04 8.55
N ASN A 185 -14.64 5.42 8.79
CA ASN A 185 -15.51 4.92 7.72
C ASN A 185 -16.92 5.54 7.71
N PHE A 186 -17.15 6.60 8.48
CA PHE A 186 -18.43 7.29 8.56
C PHE A 186 -18.57 8.46 7.59
N THR A 187 -17.51 8.87 6.92
CA THR A 187 -17.50 9.96 5.95
C THR A 187 -17.34 9.47 4.52
N ARG A 188 -17.59 10.35 3.56
CA ARG A 188 -17.33 10.08 2.15
C ARG A 188 -15.86 9.76 1.91
N LEU A 189 -15.60 8.91 0.92
CA LEU A 189 -14.23 8.70 0.46
C LEU A 189 -13.73 9.92 -0.34
N PRO A 190 -12.45 10.28 -0.20
CA PRO A 190 -11.84 11.29 -1.05
C PRO A 190 -11.77 10.83 -2.51
N GLY A 191 -11.69 11.79 -3.44
CA GLY A 191 -11.54 11.52 -4.88
C GLY A 191 -12.86 11.54 -5.67
N LYS A 192 -14.01 11.74 -5.03
CA LYS A 192 -15.29 11.92 -5.73
C LYS A 192 -15.76 13.37 -5.72
N GLU A 193 -16.30 13.80 -6.84
CA GLU A 193 -16.99 15.11 -6.98
C GLU A 193 -18.13 15.25 -5.94
N PRO A 194 -18.41 16.49 -5.48
CA PRO A 194 -19.52 16.74 -4.58
C PRO A 194 -20.84 16.22 -5.13
N GLY A 195 -21.56 15.43 -4.36
CA GLY A 195 -22.86 14.89 -4.70
C GLY A 195 -22.88 13.42 -5.15
N THR A 196 -21.73 12.78 -5.33
CA THR A 196 -21.66 11.35 -5.57
C THR A 196 -21.29 10.62 -4.27
N THR A 197 -22.20 9.79 -3.76
CA THR A 197 -21.93 8.84 -2.68
C THR A 197 -21.31 7.57 -3.26
N LEU A 198 -20.26 7.05 -2.63
CA LEU A 198 -19.77 5.72 -2.95
C LEU A 198 -20.69 4.67 -2.35
N PRO A 199 -20.94 3.52 -3.03
CA PRO A 199 -21.65 2.41 -2.43
C PRO A 199 -21.02 2.03 -1.07
N GLY A 200 -21.86 1.84 -0.06
CA GLY A 200 -21.39 1.51 1.31
C GLY A 200 -21.00 2.70 2.19
N THR A 201 -21.13 3.94 1.72
CA THR A 201 -21.09 5.11 2.60
C THR A 201 -22.51 5.39 3.12
N ALA A 202 -22.69 5.42 4.44
CA ALA A 202 -23.93 5.93 5.00
C ALA A 202 -24.12 7.41 4.60
N GLU A 203 -25.34 7.76 4.17
CA GLU A 203 -25.76 9.15 3.95
C GLU A 203 -25.88 9.89 5.28
#